data_013ab99e793d287c46b0fa6a989a9ce3
#
_entry.id   013ab99e793d287c46b0fa6a989a9ce3
#
_cell.length_a   1.000
_cell.length_b   1.000
_cell.length_c   1.000
_cell.angle_alpha   90.00
_cell.angle_beta   90.00
_cell.angle_gamma   90.00
#
_symmetry.space_group_name_H-M   'P 1'
#
loop_
_entity.id
_entity.type
_entity.pdbx_description
1 polymer ?
#
loop_
_entity_poly.entity_id
_entity_poly.type
_entity_poly.pdbx_seq_one_letter_code
_entity_poly.pdbx_strand_id
1 'polypeptide(L)'
;MKKVFKIFGYILLTLIIIVFLTGIFFMIKWNRTSAANMKLLGKEATILKENGFEYRDLNKNGKLDIYEDSRANIENRIDDLISQMTLEEKAGLMFITMIGMNDDGSLQERPILSEPFSFFLETNSSMVAKKKMNHFNIIQSSSPEAMATWSNTIQKLAERTRL
;
A
#
# COMPACT_ATOMS: atom_id res chain seq x y z
N MET A 1 -25.57 -42.43 25.28
CA MET A 1 -24.61 -42.22 24.17
C MET A 1 -25.21 -41.34 23.05
N LYS A 2 -26.32 -41.64 22.38
CA LYS A 2 -26.89 -40.87 21.26
C LYS A 2 -27.17 -39.39 21.55
N LYS A 3 -27.64 -39.02 22.78
CA LYS A 3 -27.86 -37.62 23.18
C LYS A 3 -26.54 -36.81 23.28
N VAL A 4 -25.50 -37.43 23.84
CA VAL A 4 -24.18 -36.79 23.98
C VAL A 4 -23.57 -36.48 22.62
N PHE A 5 -23.66 -37.43 21.66
CA PHE A 5 -23.20 -37.20 20.28
C PHE A 5 -23.96 -36.09 19.57
N LYS A 6 -25.28 -35.98 19.80
CA LYS A 6 -26.04 -34.83 19.24
C LYS A 6 -25.64 -33.49 19.82
N ILE A 7 -25.44 -33.39 21.13
CA ILE A 7 -24.97 -32.17 21.79
C ILE A 7 -23.58 -31.79 21.26
N PHE A 8 -22.67 -32.75 21.17
CA PHE A 8 -21.34 -32.51 20.61
C PHE A 8 -21.41 -32.03 19.15
N GLY A 9 -22.27 -32.61 18.33
CA GLY A 9 -22.52 -32.19 16.97
C GLY A 9 -23.02 -30.73 16.86
N TYR A 10 -23.96 -30.34 17.74
CA TYR A 10 -24.43 -28.96 17.77
C TYR A 10 -23.34 -27.97 18.22
N ILE A 11 -22.53 -28.30 19.21
CA ILE A 11 -21.42 -27.50 19.66
C ILE A 11 -20.40 -27.29 18.51
N LEU A 12 -20.03 -28.38 17.84
CA LEU A 12 -19.12 -28.34 16.70
C LEU A 12 -19.66 -27.47 15.56
N LEU A 13 -20.95 -27.66 15.21
CA LEU A 13 -21.59 -26.86 14.17
C LEU A 13 -21.61 -25.38 14.54
N THR A 14 -21.93 -25.07 15.79
CA THR A 14 -21.93 -23.67 16.28
C THR A 14 -20.54 -23.05 16.18
N LEU A 15 -19.49 -23.78 16.57
CA LEU A 15 -18.10 -23.31 16.44
C LEU A 15 -17.71 -23.06 14.98
N ILE A 16 -18.09 -23.94 14.06
CA ILE A 16 -17.83 -23.77 12.62
C ILE A 16 -18.54 -22.50 12.12
N ILE A 17 -19.79 -22.29 12.50
CA ILE A 17 -20.54 -21.09 12.11
C ILE A 17 -19.87 -19.81 12.66
N ILE A 18 -19.45 -19.82 13.92
CA ILE A 18 -18.74 -18.66 14.53
C ILE A 18 -17.44 -18.37 13.77
N VAL A 19 -16.63 -19.38 13.50
CA VAL A 19 -15.37 -19.22 12.75
C VAL A 19 -15.66 -18.64 11.35
N PHE A 20 -16.65 -19.17 10.66
CA PHE A 20 -17.04 -18.71 9.33
C PHE A 20 -17.53 -17.25 9.33
N LEU A 21 -18.41 -16.90 10.27
CA LEU A 21 -18.91 -15.52 10.39
C LEU A 21 -17.80 -14.54 10.79
N THR A 22 -16.89 -14.95 11.66
CA THR A 22 -15.69 -14.18 12.03
C THR A 22 -14.79 -13.94 10.82
N GLY A 23 -14.57 -14.96 10.01
CA GLY A 23 -13.81 -14.85 8.75
C GLY A 23 -14.44 -13.83 7.79
N ILE A 24 -15.75 -13.90 7.56
CA ILE A 24 -16.50 -12.95 6.73
C ILE A 24 -16.36 -11.51 7.30
N PHE A 25 -16.54 -11.36 8.61
CA PHE A 25 -16.39 -10.05 9.25
C PHE A 25 -15.02 -9.43 8.99
N PHE A 26 -13.93 -10.18 9.17
CA PHE A 26 -12.58 -9.67 8.91
C PHE A 26 -12.34 -9.39 7.43
N MET A 27 -12.83 -10.23 6.52
CA MET A 27 -12.74 -9.95 5.07
C MET A 27 -13.41 -8.63 4.70
N ILE A 28 -14.63 -8.39 5.21
CA ILE A 28 -15.34 -7.13 4.97
C ILE A 28 -14.58 -5.95 5.56
N LYS A 29 -14.05 -6.10 6.79
CA LYS A 29 -13.26 -5.07 7.46
C LYS A 29 -12.02 -4.70 6.63
N TRP A 30 -11.22 -5.67 6.21
CA TRP A 30 -10.01 -5.41 5.41
C TRP A 30 -10.34 -4.75 4.07
N ASN A 31 -11.34 -5.25 3.34
CA ASN A 31 -11.74 -4.67 2.07
C ASN A 31 -12.23 -3.22 2.22
N ARG A 32 -12.98 -2.92 3.28
CA ARG A 32 -13.41 -1.54 3.56
C ARG A 32 -12.24 -0.63 3.93
N THR A 33 -11.29 -1.14 4.71
CA THR A 33 -10.10 -0.37 5.09
C THR A 33 -9.23 -0.09 3.87
N SER A 34 -8.95 -1.08 3.04
CA SER A 34 -8.23 -0.90 1.77
C SER A 34 -8.93 0.11 0.86
N ALA A 35 -10.24 -0.05 0.65
CA ALA A 35 -11.02 0.88 -0.15
C ALA A 35 -11.00 2.32 0.41
N ALA A 36 -11.02 2.48 1.73
CA ALA A 36 -10.91 3.79 2.37
C ALA A 36 -9.52 4.41 2.15
N ASN A 37 -8.45 3.62 2.27
CA ASN A 37 -7.09 4.09 2.00
C ASN A 37 -6.92 4.49 0.54
N MET A 38 -7.43 3.69 -0.41
CA MET A 38 -7.37 4.01 -1.84
C MET A 38 -8.10 5.29 -2.22
N LYS A 39 -9.13 5.69 -1.46
CA LYS A 39 -9.81 6.98 -1.65
C LYS A 39 -9.00 8.20 -1.22
N LEU A 40 -7.93 8.02 -0.45
CA LEU A 40 -7.00 9.10 -0.08
C LEU A 40 -6.04 9.46 -1.23
N LEU A 41 -5.98 8.60 -2.26
CA LEU A 41 -5.09 8.75 -3.40
C LEU A 41 -5.80 9.47 -4.54
N GLY A 42 -5.06 10.29 -5.26
CA GLY A 42 -5.49 10.95 -6.47
C GLY A 42 -5.30 10.09 -7.72
N LYS A 43 -5.12 10.76 -8.85
CA LYS A 43 -4.72 10.16 -10.13
C LYS A 43 -3.21 9.90 -10.15
N GLU A 44 -2.76 9.02 -11.02
CA GLU A 44 -1.35 8.87 -11.33
C GLU A 44 -0.79 10.17 -11.92
N ALA A 45 0.52 10.38 -11.77
CA ALA A 45 1.21 11.51 -12.37
C ALA A 45 1.09 11.48 -13.90
N THR A 46 0.84 12.64 -14.49
CA THR A 46 0.81 12.78 -15.95
C THR A 46 2.19 13.18 -16.46
N ILE A 47 2.51 12.75 -17.68
CA ILE A 47 3.69 13.25 -18.39
C ILE A 47 3.28 14.53 -19.11
N LEU A 48 3.95 15.62 -18.78
CA LEU A 48 3.78 16.93 -19.42
C LEU A 48 5.05 17.30 -20.17
N LYS A 49 4.92 18.32 -21.02
CA LYS A 49 6.06 18.82 -21.81
C LYS A 49 6.10 20.34 -21.75
N GLU A 50 7.24 20.87 -21.34
CA GLU A 50 7.51 22.29 -21.33
C GLU A 50 8.83 22.59 -22.05
N ASN A 51 8.82 23.52 -23.01
CA ASN A 51 10.00 23.93 -23.81
C ASN A 51 10.78 22.73 -24.39
N GLY A 52 10.08 21.66 -24.83
CA GLY A 52 10.71 20.48 -25.40
C GLY A 52 11.19 19.43 -24.36
N PHE A 53 11.11 19.74 -23.09
CA PHE A 53 11.46 18.83 -21.99
C PHE A 53 10.22 18.12 -21.44
N GLU A 54 10.29 16.79 -21.35
CA GLU A 54 9.23 15.96 -20.77
C GLU A 54 9.51 15.70 -19.29
N TYR A 55 8.49 15.86 -18.45
CA TYR A 55 8.56 15.64 -17.02
C TYR A 55 7.29 14.98 -16.49
N ARG A 56 7.37 14.42 -15.30
CA ARG A 56 6.22 13.90 -14.57
C ARG A 56 5.69 14.96 -13.62
N ASP A 57 4.45 15.36 -13.81
CA ASP A 57 3.75 16.29 -12.91
C ASP A 57 3.29 15.51 -11.66
N LEU A 58 4.20 15.38 -10.69
CA LEU A 58 3.99 14.52 -9.53
C LEU A 58 2.96 15.10 -8.57
N ASN A 59 2.94 16.43 -8.38
CA ASN A 59 1.95 17.10 -7.53
C ASN A 59 0.66 17.50 -8.25
N LYS A 60 0.54 17.24 -9.55
CA LYS A 60 -0.65 17.46 -10.41
C LYS A 60 -1.07 18.92 -10.51
N ASN A 61 -0.09 19.85 -10.41
CA ASN A 61 -0.33 21.28 -10.50
C ASN A 61 -0.27 21.82 -11.95
N GLY A 62 0.18 21.00 -12.91
CA GLY A 62 0.29 21.35 -14.33
C GLY A 62 1.48 22.25 -14.67
N LYS A 63 2.48 22.35 -13.80
CA LYS A 63 3.68 23.17 -13.97
C LYS A 63 4.91 22.33 -13.69
N LEU A 64 6.04 22.70 -14.29
CA LEU A 64 7.31 22.08 -13.98
C LEU A 64 7.89 22.68 -12.69
N ASP A 65 7.80 21.95 -11.61
CA ASP A 65 8.46 22.32 -10.35
C ASP A 65 9.95 21.95 -10.37
N ILE A 66 10.75 22.62 -9.52
CA ILE A 66 12.21 22.38 -9.51
C ILE A 66 12.53 20.94 -9.17
N TYR A 67 11.80 20.31 -8.23
CA TYR A 67 12.05 18.92 -7.84
C TYR A 67 11.71 17.91 -8.94
N GLU A 68 10.85 18.27 -9.90
CA GLU A 68 10.47 17.44 -11.04
C GLU A 68 11.45 17.60 -12.22
N ASP A 69 12.21 18.70 -12.27
CA ASP A 69 13.18 18.94 -13.32
C ASP A 69 14.47 18.15 -13.08
N SER A 70 14.67 17.05 -13.80
CA SER A 70 15.87 16.21 -13.69
C SER A 70 17.16 16.93 -14.10
N ARG A 71 17.09 18.08 -14.75
CA ARG A 71 18.23 18.91 -15.18
C ARG A 71 18.67 19.89 -14.08
N ALA A 72 17.79 20.16 -13.10
CA ALA A 72 18.11 21.05 -11.99
C ALA A 72 19.13 20.43 -11.04
N ASN A 73 19.87 21.27 -10.33
CA ASN A 73 20.82 20.83 -9.32
C ASN A 73 20.09 20.03 -8.24
N ILE A 74 20.71 18.94 -7.77
CA ILE A 74 20.10 18.00 -6.83
C ILE A 74 19.72 18.66 -5.51
N GLU A 75 20.53 19.55 -4.97
CA GLU A 75 20.24 20.26 -3.73
C GLU A 75 19.01 21.15 -3.87
N ASN A 76 18.90 21.88 -4.98
CA ASN A 76 17.75 22.73 -5.27
C ASN A 76 16.46 21.88 -5.39
N ARG A 77 16.55 20.69 -5.99
CA ARG A 77 15.42 19.75 -6.11
C ARG A 77 14.98 19.24 -4.73
N ILE A 78 15.95 18.90 -3.87
CA ILE A 78 15.68 18.44 -2.50
C ILE A 78 15.02 19.58 -1.70
N ASP A 79 15.57 20.77 -1.73
CA ASP A 79 15.04 21.92 -1.00
C ASP A 79 13.62 22.27 -1.43
N ASP A 80 13.38 22.27 -2.74
CA ASP A 80 12.04 22.51 -3.29
C ASP A 80 11.03 21.47 -2.83
N LEU A 81 11.36 20.17 -2.96
CA LEU A 81 10.51 19.09 -2.49
C LEU A 81 10.22 19.20 -0.99
N ILE A 82 11.25 19.39 -0.18
CA ILE A 82 11.11 19.52 1.28
C ILE A 82 10.25 20.73 1.65
N SER A 83 10.36 21.83 0.92
CA SER A 83 9.55 23.05 1.16
C SER A 83 8.05 22.79 0.94
N GLN A 84 7.72 21.92 0.00
CA GLN A 84 6.34 21.56 -0.34
C GLN A 84 5.74 20.48 0.55
N MET A 85 6.56 19.69 1.25
CA MET A 85 6.11 18.56 2.08
C MET A 85 5.47 19.02 3.39
N THR A 86 4.36 18.36 3.75
CA THR A 86 3.76 18.45 5.09
C THR A 86 4.63 17.76 6.13
N LEU A 87 4.34 18.01 7.41
CA LEU A 87 5.05 17.35 8.51
C LEU A 87 4.84 15.83 8.47
N GLU A 88 3.63 15.38 8.15
CA GLU A 88 3.28 13.96 8.04
C GLU A 88 4.05 13.28 6.89
N GLU A 89 4.22 13.95 5.76
CA GLU A 89 5.00 13.43 4.63
C GLU A 89 6.49 13.36 4.98
N LYS A 90 7.04 14.37 5.65
CA LYS A 90 8.42 14.34 6.18
C LYS A 90 8.62 13.21 7.18
N ALA A 91 7.65 13.02 8.09
CA ALA A 91 7.71 11.92 9.05
C ALA A 91 7.66 10.55 8.35
N GLY A 92 6.80 10.38 7.34
CA GLY A 92 6.71 9.15 6.53
C GLY A 92 8.02 8.77 5.85
N LEU A 93 8.78 9.76 5.35
CA LEU A 93 10.10 9.56 4.74
C LEU A 93 11.15 9.00 5.71
N MET A 94 11.01 9.27 7.01
CA MET A 94 12.02 8.87 8.01
C MET A 94 11.94 7.39 8.40
N PHE A 95 10.88 6.67 7.99
CA PHE A 95 10.68 5.29 8.37
C PHE A 95 10.98 4.34 7.20
N ILE A 96 11.75 3.30 7.50
CA ILE A 96 11.91 2.12 6.66
C ILE A 96 11.24 0.97 7.42
N THR A 97 10.15 0.43 6.86
CA THR A 97 9.40 -0.64 7.50
C THR A 97 9.32 -1.87 6.61
N MET A 98 8.99 -2.99 7.23
CA MET A 98 8.72 -4.23 6.51
C MET A 98 7.39 -4.12 5.76
N ILE A 99 7.39 -4.57 4.50
CA ILE A 99 6.22 -4.63 3.65
C ILE A 99 6.10 -6.00 3.01
N GLY A 100 4.87 -6.50 2.89
CA GLY A 100 4.58 -7.75 2.21
C GLY A 100 4.03 -7.52 0.81
N MET A 101 4.04 -8.57 0.02
CA MET A 101 3.42 -8.65 -1.30
C MET A 101 2.71 -9.99 -1.45
N ASN A 102 1.73 -10.06 -2.33
CA ASN A 102 1.13 -11.34 -2.71
C ASN A 102 2.04 -12.11 -3.68
N ASP A 103 1.86 -13.42 -3.79
CA ASP A 103 2.67 -14.30 -4.64
C ASP A 103 2.65 -13.93 -6.13
N ASP A 104 1.59 -13.29 -6.59
CA ASP A 104 1.44 -12.79 -7.95
C ASP A 104 2.02 -11.38 -8.17
N GLY A 105 2.64 -10.80 -7.16
CA GLY A 105 3.16 -9.43 -7.19
C GLY A 105 2.11 -8.34 -7.02
N SER A 106 0.86 -8.68 -6.72
CA SER A 106 -0.15 -7.68 -6.38
C SER A 106 0.06 -7.11 -4.97
N LEU A 107 -0.59 -5.97 -4.69
CA LEU A 107 -0.50 -5.32 -3.39
C LEU A 107 -1.14 -6.18 -2.30
N GLN A 108 -0.43 -6.35 -1.18
CA GLN A 108 -0.97 -7.03 -0.01
C GLN A 108 -1.91 -6.10 0.75
N GLU A 109 -3.21 -6.31 0.56
CA GLU A 109 -4.28 -5.52 1.20
C GLU A 109 -5.01 -6.27 2.33
N ARG A 110 -4.57 -7.48 2.61
CA ARG A 110 -5.07 -8.35 3.68
C ARG A 110 -4.01 -9.36 4.09
N PRO A 111 -4.10 -9.95 5.30
CA PRO A 111 -3.21 -11.04 5.68
C PRO A 111 -3.33 -12.24 4.75
N ILE A 112 -2.22 -12.95 4.57
CA ILE A 112 -2.13 -14.20 3.81
C ILE A 112 -2.24 -15.35 4.81
N LEU A 113 -3.26 -16.19 4.66
CA LEU A 113 -3.57 -17.25 5.64
C LEU A 113 -2.45 -18.29 5.81
N SER A 114 -1.70 -18.55 4.74
CA SER A 114 -0.52 -19.44 4.78
C SER A 114 0.71 -18.80 5.44
N GLU A 115 0.68 -17.49 5.72
CA GLU A 115 1.80 -16.72 6.24
C GLU A 115 1.40 -15.99 7.53
N PRO A 116 1.52 -16.63 8.70
CA PRO A 116 1.07 -16.04 9.97
C PRO A 116 1.68 -14.67 10.27
N PHE A 117 2.92 -14.42 9.84
CA PHE A 117 3.57 -13.12 10.03
C PHE A 117 2.86 -11.98 9.29
N SER A 118 2.17 -12.27 8.18
CA SER A 118 1.41 -11.28 7.42
C SER A 118 0.29 -10.60 8.21
N PHE A 119 -0.18 -11.22 9.30
CA PHE A 119 -1.19 -10.63 10.19
C PHE A 119 -0.65 -9.44 11.00
N PHE A 120 0.65 -9.32 11.13
CA PHE A 120 1.34 -8.21 11.82
C PHE A 120 1.76 -7.09 10.88
N LEU A 121 1.64 -7.32 9.58
CA LEU A 121 1.98 -6.32 8.56
C LEU A 121 0.79 -5.41 8.28
N GLU A 122 1.09 -4.17 8.01
CA GLU A 122 0.08 -3.26 7.47
C GLU A 122 -0.10 -3.45 5.97
N THR A 123 -1.28 -3.07 5.47
CA THR A 123 -1.56 -3.11 4.04
C THR A 123 -0.71 -2.10 3.27
N ASN A 124 -0.37 -2.41 2.03
CA ASN A 124 0.42 -1.54 1.18
C ASN A 124 -0.26 -0.17 1.02
N SER A 125 -1.59 -0.14 0.83
CA SER A 125 -2.36 1.10 0.75
C SER A 125 -2.31 1.93 2.04
N SER A 126 -2.30 1.28 3.21
CA SER A 126 -2.16 1.98 4.49
C SER A 126 -0.81 2.68 4.61
N MET A 127 0.26 1.98 4.25
CA MET A 127 1.61 2.53 4.33
C MET A 127 1.79 3.74 3.40
N VAL A 128 1.40 3.62 2.14
CA VAL A 128 1.58 4.67 1.14
C VAL A 128 0.57 5.81 1.33
N ALA A 129 -0.73 5.49 1.34
CA ALA A 129 -1.76 6.52 1.29
C ALA A 129 -1.98 7.21 2.63
N LYS A 130 -1.99 6.44 3.73
CA LYS A 130 -2.32 6.95 5.06
C LYS A 130 -1.07 7.40 5.84
N LYS A 131 -0.02 6.58 5.85
CA LYS A 131 1.21 6.84 6.61
C LYS A 131 2.28 7.61 5.84
N LYS A 132 2.05 7.88 4.54
CA LYS A 132 2.97 8.64 3.69
C LYS A 132 4.37 8.04 3.59
N MET A 133 4.49 6.72 3.78
CA MET A 133 5.77 6.01 3.71
C MET A 133 6.09 5.67 2.25
N ASN A 134 7.38 5.74 1.91
CA ASN A 134 7.89 5.48 0.56
C ASN A 134 9.20 4.68 0.53
N HIS A 135 9.71 4.27 1.69
CA HIS A 135 10.86 3.40 1.83
C HIS A 135 10.46 2.10 2.53
N PHE A 136 10.74 0.97 1.89
CA PHE A 136 10.29 -0.33 2.37
C PHE A 136 11.37 -1.39 2.29
N ASN A 137 11.38 -2.28 3.29
CA ASN A 137 12.13 -3.51 3.27
C ASN A 137 11.17 -4.66 2.93
N ILE A 138 11.33 -5.24 1.75
CA ILE A 138 10.47 -6.34 1.29
C ILE A 138 10.92 -7.63 1.99
N ILE A 139 9.96 -8.31 2.64
CA ILE A 139 10.27 -9.47 3.49
C ILE A 139 10.55 -10.71 2.66
N GLN A 140 9.74 -10.92 1.61
CA GLN A 140 9.87 -12.07 0.72
C GLN A 140 9.29 -11.77 -0.67
N SER A 141 9.72 -12.54 -1.63
CA SER A 141 9.20 -12.54 -3.00
C SER A 141 9.12 -13.98 -3.49
N SER A 142 8.03 -14.32 -4.16
CA SER A 142 7.82 -15.66 -4.75
C SER A 142 8.64 -15.88 -6.01
N SER A 143 8.90 -14.82 -6.79
CA SER A 143 9.67 -14.85 -8.02
C SER A 143 10.20 -13.46 -8.41
N PRO A 144 11.21 -13.38 -9.31
CA PRO A 144 11.66 -12.11 -9.89
C PRO A 144 10.53 -11.34 -10.59
N GLU A 145 9.65 -12.04 -11.30
CA GLU A 145 8.51 -11.43 -12.00
C GLU A 145 7.50 -10.81 -11.02
N ALA A 146 7.21 -11.51 -9.92
CA ALA A 146 6.34 -11.00 -8.86
C ALA A 146 6.96 -9.76 -8.22
N MET A 147 8.27 -9.78 -7.95
CA MET A 147 8.99 -8.61 -7.42
C MET A 147 8.90 -7.41 -8.36
N ALA A 148 9.14 -7.60 -9.66
CA ALA A 148 9.05 -6.54 -10.66
C ALA A 148 7.62 -5.99 -10.77
N THR A 149 6.62 -6.87 -10.78
CA THR A 149 5.19 -6.51 -10.82
C THR A 149 4.80 -5.69 -9.60
N TRP A 150 5.19 -6.15 -8.40
CA TRP A 150 4.91 -5.44 -7.16
C TRP A 150 5.61 -4.07 -7.13
N SER A 151 6.90 -4.02 -7.50
CA SER A 151 7.68 -2.79 -7.53
C SER A 151 7.04 -1.73 -8.44
N ASN A 152 6.63 -2.13 -9.64
CA ASN A 152 5.93 -1.23 -10.56
C ASN A 152 4.56 -0.78 -9.98
N THR A 153 3.84 -1.69 -9.33
CA THR A 153 2.52 -1.39 -8.79
C THR A 153 2.59 -0.45 -7.60
N ILE A 154 3.57 -0.64 -6.69
CA ILE A 154 3.74 0.24 -5.52
C ILE A 154 4.23 1.64 -5.93
N GLN A 155 5.07 1.74 -6.97
CA GLN A 155 5.49 3.02 -7.53
C GLN A 155 4.31 3.78 -8.12
N LYS A 156 3.47 3.14 -8.92
CA LYS A 156 2.23 3.74 -9.43
C LYS A 156 1.27 4.16 -8.31
N LEU A 157 1.23 3.39 -7.23
CA LEU A 157 0.45 3.77 -6.06
C LEU A 157 1.02 5.03 -5.39
N ALA A 158 2.35 5.11 -5.25
CA ALA A 158 3.02 6.27 -4.69
C ALA A 158 2.81 7.53 -5.53
N GLU A 159 2.87 7.44 -6.87
CA GLU A 159 2.56 8.56 -7.77
C GLU A 159 1.15 9.15 -7.61
N ARG A 160 0.26 8.42 -6.98
CA ARG A 160 -1.11 8.87 -6.69
C ARG A 160 -1.20 9.65 -5.38
N THR A 161 -0.13 9.78 -4.63
CA THR A 161 -0.05 10.67 -3.46
C THR A 161 -0.01 12.13 -3.90
N ARG A 162 0.00 13.06 -2.96
CA ARG A 162 0.01 14.50 -3.26
C ARG A 162 1.34 14.98 -3.86
N LEU A 163 2.43 14.39 -3.41
CA LEU A 163 3.81 14.64 -3.88
C LEU A 163 4.46 13.36 -4.29
#